data_a65ebbc1eafabf6be0e7b96f41b30701
#
_entry.id   a65ebbc1eafabf6be0e7b96f41b30701
#
_cell.length_a   1.000
_cell.length_b   1.000
_cell.length_c   1.000
_cell.angle_alpha   90.00
_cell.angle_beta   90.00
_cell.angle_gamma   90.00
#
_symmetry.space_group_name_H-M   'P 1'
#
loop_
_entity.id
_entity.type
_entity.pdbx_description
1 polymer ?
#
loop_
_entity_poly.entity_id
_entity_poly.type
_entity_poly.pdbx_seq_one_letter_code
_entity_poly.pdbx_strand_id
1 'polypeptide(L)'
;MLAMGRALMAKPKLLLLDEPSMGLAPILVKEIFSIIEEINEQGTTVLLVEQNAKMALSIAHRAYVLETGKVVLSGTGKELAESPEIQKAYLGG
;
A
#
# COMPACT_ATOMS: atom_id res chain seq x y z
N MET A 1 5.23 -13.46 6.20
CA MET A 1 4.54 -13.17 7.49
C MET A 1 5.47 -13.10 8.69
N LEU A 2 6.50 -13.95 8.76
CA LEU A 2 7.43 -13.90 9.87
C LEU A 2 8.16 -12.55 9.99
N ALA A 3 8.62 -12.00 8.87
CA ALA A 3 9.30 -10.70 8.87
C ALA A 3 8.38 -9.57 9.34
N MET A 4 7.12 -9.62 8.95
CA MET A 4 6.14 -8.63 9.39
C MET A 4 5.83 -8.75 10.87
N GLY A 5 5.73 -10.00 11.38
CA GLY A 5 5.55 -10.24 12.81
C GLY A 5 6.72 -9.69 13.64
N ARG A 6 7.94 -9.84 13.16
CA ARG A 6 9.13 -9.28 13.82
C ARG A 6 9.10 -7.75 13.82
N ALA A 7 8.69 -7.14 12.70
CA ALA A 7 8.58 -5.70 12.61
C ALA A 7 7.53 -5.17 13.60
N LEU A 8 6.39 -5.86 13.72
CA LEU A 8 5.34 -5.48 14.65
C LEU A 8 5.82 -5.57 16.11
N MET A 9 6.55 -6.64 16.45
CA MET A 9 7.08 -6.82 17.81
C MET A 9 8.12 -5.76 18.16
N ALA A 10 8.89 -5.29 17.17
CA ALA A 10 9.89 -4.25 17.38
C ALA A 10 9.27 -2.87 17.58
N LYS A 11 7.98 -2.70 17.26
CA LYS A 11 7.24 -1.44 17.38
C LYS A 11 7.98 -0.26 16.75
N PRO A 12 8.33 -0.34 15.45
CA PRO A 12 9.08 0.72 14.80
C PRO A 12 8.24 1.99 14.65
N LYS A 13 8.92 3.13 14.47
CA LYS A 13 8.24 4.40 14.13
C LYS A 13 7.89 4.46 12.64
N LEU A 14 8.71 3.83 11.82
CA LEU A 14 8.56 3.78 10.37
C LEU A 14 8.78 2.35 9.90
N LEU A 15 7.87 1.85 9.10
CA LEU A 15 7.97 0.52 8.49
C LEU A 15 7.96 0.68 6.97
N LEU A 16 8.97 0.11 6.32
CA LEU A 16 9.07 0.09 4.87
C LEU A 16 8.68 -1.29 4.36
N LEU A 17 7.70 -1.35 3.46
CA LEU A 17 7.24 -2.60 2.87
C LEU A 17 7.32 -2.50 1.35
N ASP A 18 8.05 -3.43 0.73
CA ASP A 18 8.25 -3.47 -0.71
C ASP A 18 7.49 -4.66 -1.29
N GLU A 19 6.38 -4.35 -1.97
CA GLU A 19 5.51 -5.31 -2.64
C GLU A 19 5.13 -6.51 -1.76
N PRO A 20 4.57 -6.27 -0.56
CA PRO A 20 4.30 -7.35 0.38
C PRO A 20 3.24 -8.35 -0.09
N SER A 21 2.42 -7.98 -1.06
CA SER A 21 1.38 -8.87 -1.59
C SER A 21 1.85 -9.71 -2.78
N MET A 22 3.06 -9.47 -3.30
CA MET A 22 3.55 -10.17 -4.49
C MET A 22 3.57 -11.68 -4.28
N GLY A 23 2.97 -12.42 -5.21
CA GLY A 23 2.96 -13.87 -5.19
C GLY A 23 1.98 -14.50 -4.21
N LEU A 24 1.19 -13.72 -3.50
CA LEU A 24 0.22 -14.24 -2.54
C LEU A 24 -1.14 -14.51 -3.18
N ALA A 25 -1.83 -15.52 -2.65
CA ALA A 25 -3.23 -15.79 -3.03
C ALA A 25 -4.13 -14.62 -2.58
N PRO A 26 -5.25 -14.37 -3.28
CA PRO A 26 -6.12 -13.21 -2.99
C PRO A 26 -6.55 -13.09 -1.53
N ILE A 27 -6.84 -14.20 -0.86
CA ILE A 27 -7.26 -14.16 0.55
C ILE A 27 -6.11 -13.70 1.45
N LEU A 28 -4.87 -14.08 1.12
CA LEU A 28 -3.69 -13.66 1.88
C LEU A 28 -3.35 -12.20 1.60
N VAL A 29 -3.64 -11.71 0.40
CA VAL A 29 -3.47 -10.29 0.07
C VAL A 29 -4.33 -9.44 0.99
N LYS A 30 -5.60 -9.81 1.18
CA LYS A 30 -6.50 -9.09 2.08
C LYS A 30 -6.00 -9.10 3.51
N GLU A 31 -5.49 -10.24 3.98
CA GLU A 31 -4.93 -10.34 5.33
C GLU A 31 -3.73 -9.43 5.52
N ILE A 32 -2.81 -9.40 4.56
CA ILE A 32 -1.63 -8.54 4.61
C ILE A 32 -2.03 -7.07 4.70
N PHE A 33 -2.96 -6.62 3.87
CA PHE A 33 -3.38 -5.21 3.89
C PHE A 33 -4.12 -4.86 5.19
N SER A 34 -4.89 -5.80 5.75
CA SER A 34 -5.53 -5.62 7.04
C SER A 34 -4.49 -5.44 8.16
N ILE A 35 -3.42 -6.23 8.15
CA ILE A 35 -2.32 -6.12 9.11
C ILE A 35 -1.61 -4.79 8.97
N ILE A 36 -1.38 -4.33 7.74
CA ILE A 36 -0.74 -3.03 7.48
C ILE A 36 -1.57 -1.89 8.07
N GLU A 37 -2.89 -1.94 7.90
CA GLU A 37 -3.78 -0.96 8.49
C GLU A 37 -3.70 -0.95 10.02
N GLU A 38 -3.70 -2.13 10.64
CA GLU A 38 -3.56 -2.25 12.10
C GLU A 38 -2.26 -1.66 12.60
N ILE A 39 -1.15 -1.96 11.94
CA ILE A 39 0.17 -1.44 12.28
C ILE A 39 0.16 0.09 12.24
N ASN A 40 -0.42 0.65 11.20
CA ASN A 40 -0.52 2.10 11.05
C ASN A 40 -1.42 2.71 12.14
N GLU A 41 -2.55 2.10 12.44
CA GLU A 41 -3.46 2.57 13.48
C GLU A 41 -2.82 2.58 14.86
N GLN A 42 -1.85 1.70 15.10
CA GLN A 42 -1.10 1.64 16.35
C GLN A 42 0.02 2.70 16.45
N GLY A 43 0.14 3.55 15.46
CA GLY A 43 1.06 4.69 15.49
C GLY A 43 2.31 4.53 14.64
N THR A 44 2.47 3.42 13.92
CA THR A 44 3.60 3.25 13.00
C THR A 44 3.28 3.88 11.66
N THR A 45 4.16 4.75 11.17
CA THR A 45 4.07 5.25 9.80
C THR A 45 4.52 4.15 8.85
N VAL A 46 3.72 3.88 7.82
CA VAL A 46 4.04 2.83 6.85
C VAL A 46 4.27 3.46 5.48
N LEU A 47 5.42 3.17 4.89
CA LEU A 47 5.69 3.46 3.49
C LEU A 47 5.56 2.16 2.72
N LEU A 48 4.56 2.12 1.85
CA LEU A 48 4.20 0.91 1.11
C LEU A 48 4.51 1.10 -0.37
N VAL A 49 5.32 0.21 -0.93
CA VAL A 49 5.54 0.13 -2.37
C VAL A 49 4.73 -1.05 -2.87
N GLU A 50 3.79 -0.81 -3.79
CA GLU A 50 2.86 -1.86 -4.20
C GLU A 50 2.43 -1.67 -5.65
N GLN A 51 2.38 -2.76 -6.40
CA GLN A 51 1.83 -2.78 -7.76
C GLN A 51 0.32 -3.00 -7.76
N ASN A 52 -0.21 -3.57 -6.69
CA ASN A 52 -1.65 -3.75 -6.53
C ASN A 52 -2.29 -2.41 -6.15
N ALA A 53 -2.48 -1.57 -7.16
CA ALA A 53 -2.92 -0.19 -6.96
C ALA A 53 -4.27 -0.10 -6.26
N LYS A 54 -5.22 -0.96 -6.61
CA LYS A 54 -6.55 -0.94 -6.01
C LYS A 54 -6.49 -1.12 -4.49
N MET A 55 -5.74 -2.14 -4.03
CA MET A 55 -5.60 -2.40 -2.60
C MET A 55 -4.79 -1.32 -1.91
N ALA A 56 -3.68 -0.89 -2.51
CA ALA A 56 -2.84 0.14 -1.92
C ALA A 56 -3.61 1.45 -1.73
N LEU A 57 -4.36 1.89 -2.74
CA LEU A 57 -5.14 3.13 -2.64
C LEU A 57 -6.29 3.02 -1.66
N SER A 58 -6.82 1.82 -1.45
CA SER A 58 -7.93 1.61 -0.50
C SER A 58 -7.51 1.88 0.95
N ILE A 59 -6.23 1.74 1.28
CA ILE A 59 -5.73 1.94 2.65
C ILE A 59 -4.81 3.16 2.79
N ALA A 60 -4.35 3.74 1.69
CA ALA A 60 -3.39 4.83 1.73
C ALA A 60 -4.04 6.15 2.15
N HIS A 61 -3.38 6.89 3.04
CA HIS A 61 -3.76 8.27 3.33
C HIS A 61 -3.25 9.17 2.23
N ARG A 62 -2.02 8.92 1.75
CA ARG A 62 -1.43 9.66 0.65
C ARG A 62 -0.69 8.69 -0.26
N ALA A 63 -0.72 8.97 -1.56
CA ALA A 63 -0.09 8.09 -2.53
C ALA A 63 0.62 8.88 -3.62
N TYR A 64 1.63 8.24 -4.20
CA TYR A 64 2.43 8.77 -5.29
C TYR A 64 2.51 7.70 -6.37
N VAL A 65 2.22 8.10 -7.60
CA VAL A 65 2.36 7.19 -8.75
C VAL A 65 3.68 7.49 -9.43
N LEU A 66 4.49 6.44 -9.58
CA LEU A 66 5.82 6.54 -10.18
C LEU A 66 5.83 5.89 -11.55
N GLU A 67 6.40 6.58 -12.53
CA GLU A 67 6.67 6.02 -13.86
C GLU A 67 8.09 6.39 -14.23
N THR A 68 8.90 5.40 -14.60
CA THR A 68 10.30 5.60 -15.04
C THR A 68 11.09 6.45 -14.03
N GLY A 69 10.91 6.16 -12.73
CA GLY A 69 11.62 6.85 -11.66
C GLY A 69 11.13 8.25 -11.33
N LYS A 70 10.00 8.67 -11.90
CA LYS A 70 9.45 10.01 -11.65
C LYS A 70 8.06 9.91 -11.07
N VAL A 71 7.73 10.84 -10.16
CA VAL A 71 6.37 11.00 -9.64
C VAL A 71 5.54 11.68 -10.71
N VAL A 72 4.53 10.98 -11.24
CA VAL A 72 3.66 11.52 -12.28
C VAL A 72 2.31 11.99 -11.73
N LEU A 73 1.87 11.42 -10.60
CA LEU A 73 0.64 11.82 -9.91
C LEU A 73 0.85 11.70 -8.41
N SER A 74 0.18 12.55 -7.65
CA SER A 74 0.14 12.44 -6.20
C SER A 74 -1.19 12.96 -5.66
N GLY A 75 -1.57 12.49 -4.49
CA GLY A 75 -2.80 12.92 -3.83
C GLY A 75 -3.16 11.98 -2.69
N THR A 76 -4.35 12.15 -2.15
CA THR A 76 -4.88 11.20 -1.17
C THR A 76 -5.21 9.89 -1.86
N GLY A 77 -5.25 8.79 -1.08
CA GLY A 77 -5.66 7.50 -1.64
C GLY A 77 -7.02 7.57 -2.30
N LYS A 78 -7.96 8.28 -1.67
CA LYS A 78 -9.31 8.47 -2.22
C LYS A 78 -9.31 9.24 -3.53
N GLU A 79 -8.57 10.35 -3.58
CA GLU A 79 -8.48 11.16 -4.81
C GLU A 79 -7.95 10.35 -5.98
N LEU A 80 -6.87 9.59 -5.76
CA LEU A 80 -6.27 8.79 -6.81
C LEU A 80 -7.15 7.60 -7.20
N ALA A 81 -7.83 6.98 -6.24
CA ALA A 81 -8.75 5.88 -6.53
C ALA A 81 -9.91 6.32 -7.42
N GLU A 82 -10.33 7.57 -7.32
CA GLU A 82 -11.42 8.15 -8.12
C GLU A 82 -10.93 8.79 -9.41
N SER A 83 -9.62 8.91 -9.62
CA SER A 83 -9.05 9.54 -10.81
C SER A 83 -9.31 8.68 -12.05
N PRO A 84 -9.86 9.26 -13.13
CA PRO A 84 -10.05 8.53 -14.39
C PRO A 84 -8.74 8.00 -14.96
N GLU A 85 -7.64 8.76 -14.83
CA GLU A 85 -6.33 8.34 -15.31
C GLU A 85 -5.85 7.08 -14.59
N ILE A 86 -6.03 7.04 -13.26
CA ILE A 86 -5.63 5.89 -12.46
C ILE A 86 -6.51 4.69 -12.77
N GLN A 87 -7.82 4.88 -12.86
CA GLN A 87 -8.74 3.79 -13.18
C GLN A 87 -8.41 3.16 -14.52
N LYS A 88 -8.11 3.97 -15.51
CA LYS A 88 -7.78 3.49 -16.85
C LYS A 88 -6.44 2.77 -16.89
N ALA A 89 -5.42 3.33 -16.24
CA ALA A 89 -4.05 2.81 -16.33
C ALA A 89 -3.77 1.65 -15.38
N TYR A 90 -4.35 1.66 -14.17
CA TYR A 90 -3.95 0.76 -13.10
C TYR A 90 -5.08 -0.05 -12.46
N LEU A 91 -6.32 0.37 -12.59
CA LEU A 91 -7.46 -0.28 -11.95
C LEU A 91 -8.34 -1.07 -12.92
N GLY A 92 -7.95 -1.11 -14.17
CA GLY A 92 -8.63 -1.93 -15.19
C GLY A 92 -9.99 -1.40 -15.62
N GLY A 93 -10.28 -0.18 -15.27
CA GLY A 93 -11.58 0.36 -15.57
C GLY A 93 -11.58 1.77 -15.96
#